data_62aed2874c684a43aae50a35b8a8766e
#
_entry.id   62aed2874c684a43aae50a35b8a8766e
#
_cell.length_a   1.000
_cell.length_b   1.000
_cell.length_c   1.000
_cell.angle_alpha   90.00
_cell.angle_beta   90.00
_cell.angle_gamma   90.00
#
_symmetry.space_group_name_H-M   'P 1'
#
loop_
_entity.id
_entity.type
_entity.pdbx_description
1 polymer ?
#
loop_
_entity_poly.entity_id
_entity_poly.type
_entity_poly.pdbx_seq_one_letter_code
_entity_poly.pdbx_strand_id
1 'polypeptide(L)'
;MRKISTFILLASALAYLLPTSAPAVNSNAGSAAYTFLKIGTGAKSQALGGAFVGLADDATALYYNPAGLTARGEGELLYDELLGKPLNEIPKNRFTASYINYLVDFQYGFLGYIRQIDSSTSVGASASYQNYGTFDRLDAEGTETGTFGASDIALALTYSKRLAARFSVGITGKAILESIDDSTSTGLAMDIGLMYLLSADGSSRLGLALTNLGAQLNGLTNSHKDKLPTKVAAGISHRLVGLPFLFSAEAGKAFDNDFYAALGMELISLRPFFVRVGWSTQGRDYRVGGDNDFAAGFAGGFGVTYKNYQIDYSYSSYADLGSVHRISIGVGF
;
A
#
# COMPACT_ATOMS: atom_id res chain seq x y z
N MET A 1 29.56 11.87 8.98
CA MET A 1 29.30 13.03 8.14
C MET A 1 29.18 12.71 6.64
N ARG A 2 30.07 11.94 6.00
CA ARG A 2 29.97 11.61 4.55
C ARG A 2 28.67 10.91 4.11
N LYS A 3 28.07 10.06 4.96
CA LYS A 3 26.83 9.32 4.62
C LYS A 3 25.55 10.19 4.66
N ILE A 4 25.52 11.23 5.51
CA ILE A 4 24.41 12.18 5.59
C ILE A 4 24.40 13.09 4.35
N SER A 5 25.60 13.52 3.88
CA SER A 5 25.73 14.33 2.66
C SER A 5 25.22 13.60 1.41
N THR A 6 25.42 12.29 1.29
CA THR A 6 24.96 11.51 0.14
C THR A 6 23.43 11.38 0.13
N PHE A 7 22.80 11.28 1.30
CA PHE A 7 21.36 11.18 1.41
C PHE A 7 20.65 12.51 1.11
N ILE A 8 21.24 13.64 1.59
CA ILE A 8 20.74 14.99 1.28
C ILE A 8 20.88 15.28 -0.23
N LEU A 9 21.98 14.83 -0.85
CA LEU A 9 22.18 14.96 -2.30
C LEU A 9 21.18 14.10 -3.11
N LEU A 10 20.84 12.88 -2.66
CA LEU A 10 19.82 12.06 -3.31
C LEU A 10 18.40 12.65 -3.13
N ALA A 11 18.07 13.16 -1.94
CA ALA A 11 16.79 13.79 -1.67
C ALA A 11 16.63 15.11 -2.45
N SER A 12 17.69 15.91 -2.57
CA SER A 12 17.68 17.14 -3.39
C SER A 12 17.62 16.83 -4.88
N ALA A 13 18.33 15.80 -5.37
CA ALA A 13 18.21 15.36 -6.77
C ALA A 13 16.81 14.85 -7.11
N LEU A 14 16.14 14.17 -6.18
CA LEU A 14 14.75 13.74 -6.36
C LEU A 14 13.78 14.93 -6.39
N ALA A 15 14.03 15.98 -5.61
CA ALA A 15 13.24 17.21 -5.62
C ALA A 15 13.35 17.99 -6.95
N TYR A 16 14.50 17.93 -7.61
CA TYR A 16 14.70 18.53 -8.94
C TYR A 16 14.05 17.76 -10.10
N LEU A 17 13.71 16.49 -9.89
CA LEU A 17 13.01 15.66 -10.89
C LEU A 17 11.48 15.86 -10.87
N LEU A 18 10.96 16.69 -9.96
CA LEU A 18 9.54 16.99 -9.93
C LEU A 18 9.21 17.94 -11.10
N PRO A 19 8.29 17.60 -12.00
CA PRO A 19 7.90 18.46 -13.09
C PRO A 19 7.26 19.75 -12.53
N THR A 20 7.73 20.90 -12.94
CA THR A 20 7.24 22.24 -12.52
C THR A 20 6.02 22.68 -13.30
N SER A 21 5.62 21.98 -14.36
CA SER A 21 4.40 22.25 -15.12
C SER A 21 3.25 21.39 -14.61
N ALA A 22 2.05 21.96 -14.51
CA ALA A 22 0.83 21.19 -14.32
C ALA A 22 0.72 20.20 -15.50
N PRO A 23 0.84 18.89 -15.26
CA PRO A 23 0.71 17.92 -16.35
C PRO A 23 -0.73 17.96 -16.87
N ALA A 24 -0.88 17.84 -18.18
CA ALA A 24 -2.18 17.50 -18.74
C ALA A 24 -2.66 16.20 -18.09
N VAL A 25 -3.96 16.10 -17.81
CA VAL A 25 -4.54 14.87 -17.26
C VAL A 25 -4.13 13.67 -18.14
N ASN A 26 -3.66 12.61 -17.52
CA ASN A 26 -3.29 11.39 -18.25
C ASN A 26 -4.46 10.95 -19.13
N SER A 27 -4.21 10.72 -20.42
CA SER A 27 -5.25 10.33 -21.39
C SER A 27 -5.94 9.02 -21.05
N ASN A 28 -5.33 8.19 -20.20
CA ASN A 28 -5.90 6.92 -19.74
C ASN A 28 -6.53 7.04 -18.34
N ALA A 29 -6.61 8.26 -17.76
CA ALA A 29 -7.24 8.44 -16.45
C ALA A 29 -8.69 7.99 -16.47
N GLY A 30 -9.10 7.15 -15.49
CA GLY A 30 -10.45 6.61 -15.40
C GLY A 30 -10.77 5.44 -16.36
N SER A 31 -9.79 4.95 -17.16
CA SER A 31 -10.01 3.85 -18.10
C SER A 31 -9.69 2.46 -17.54
N ALA A 32 -9.34 2.34 -16.25
CA ALA A 32 -9.07 1.05 -15.63
C ALA A 32 -10.32 0.43 -15.01
N ALA A 33 -10.50 -0.88 -15.21
CA ALA A 33 -11.42 -1.69 -14.40
C ALA A 33 -10.90 -1.84 -12.97
N TYR A 34 -11.78 -2.15 -12.03
CA TYR A 34 -11.45 -2.50 -10.65
C TYR A 34 -10.57 -1.45 -9.96
N THR A 35 -10.96 -0.20 -10.04
CA THR A 35 -10.20 0.95 -9.51
C THR A 35 -9.96 0.86 -7.99
N PHE A 36 -10.78 0.10 -7.26
CA PHE A 36 -10.60 -0.16 -5.83
C PHE A 36 -9.24 -0.83 -5.51
N LEU A 37 -8.64 -1.55 -6.47
CA LEU A 37 -7.30 -2.12 -6.35
C LEU A 37 -6.19 -1.07 -6.22
N LYS A 38 -6.49 0.22 -6.45
CA LYS A 38 -5.54 1.33 -6.25
C LYS A 38 -5.63 1.95 -4.85
N ILE A 39 -6.67 1.61 -4.07
CA ILE A 39 -6.85 2.15 -2.72
C ILE A 39 -5.79 1.55 -1.80
N GLY A 40 -4.86 2.39 -1.35
CA GLY A 40 -3.78 1.94 -0.47
C GLY A 40 -4.31 1.45 0.87
N THR A 41 -3.96 0.21 1.22
CA THR A 41 -4.37 -0.45 2.45
C THR A 41 -3.34 -0.29 3.57
N GLY A 42 -3.77 -0.46 4.82
CA GLY A 42 -2.92 -0.39 5.99
C GLY A 42 -2.63 1.05 6.46
N ALA A 43 -2.88 1.30 7.74
CA ALA A 43 -2.65 2.63 8.31
C ALA A 43 -1.15 2.98 8.36
N LYS A 44 -0.26 2.03 8.68
CA LYS A 44 1.20 2.25 8.68
C LYS A 44 1.70 2.71 7.33
N SER A 45 1.41 1.97 6.27
CA SER A 45 1.88 2.26 4.91
C SER A 45 1.36 3.61 4.39
N GLN A 46 0.10 3.93 4.68
CA GLN A 46 -0.50 5.19 4.22
C GLN A 46 -0.05 6.40 5.04
N ALA A 47 0.25 6.23 6.33
CA ALA A 47 0.91 7.27 7.13
C ALA A 47 2.30 7.64 6.60
N LEU A 48 2.96 6.72 5.87
CA LEU A 48 4.23 6.93 5.18
C LEU A 48 4.04 7.45 3.72
N GLY A 49 2.86 8.00 3.39
CA GLY A 49 2.55 8.49 2.05
C GLY A 49 2.44 7.40 0.98
N GLY A 50 2.29 6.14 1.37
CA GLY A 50 2.28 4.98 0.47
C GLY A 50 3.67 4.49 0.05
N ALA A 51 4.77 5.08 0.55
CA ALA A 51 6.15 4.66 0.27
C ALA A 51 6.48 3.33 0.99
N PHE A 52 5.96 2.21 0.51
CA PHE A 52 6.00 0.94 1.23
C PHE A 52 6.57 -0.25 0.46
N VAL A 53 6.72 -0.19 -0.87
CA VAL A 53 7.26 -1.28 -1.71
C VAL A 53 8.68 -1.69 -1.29
N GLY A 54 9.53 -0.73 -0.86
CA GLY A 54 10.87 -0.99 -0.36
C GLY A 54 10.93 -1.32 1.14
N LEU A 55 9.86 -1.09 1.89
CA LEU A 55 9.77 -1.40 3.32
C LEU A 55 9.08 -2.75 3.54
N ALA A 56 7.82 -2.90 3.15
CA ALA A 56 6.99 -4.10 3.11
C ALA A 56 7.22 -5.08 4.28
N ASP A 57 7.25 -4.55 5.52
CA ASP A 57 7.73 -5.24 6.73
C ASP A 57 6.60 -5.80 7.61
N ASP A 58 5.33 -5.54 7.28
CA ASP A 58 4.16 -6.07 7.98
C ASP A 58 3.27 -6.93 7.06
N ALA A 59 2.08 -7.32 7.53
CA ALA A 59 1.19 -8.20 6.77
C ALA A 59 0.54 -7.49 5.56
N THR A 60 0.59 -6.16 5.47
CA THR A 60 0.15 -5.44 4.27
C THR A 60 1.12 -5.57 3.09
N ALA A 61 2.29 -6.19 3.29
CA ALA A 61 3.18 -6.64 2.22
C ALA A 61 2.45 -7.53 1.18
N LEU A 62 1.41 -8.26 1.59
CA LEU A 62 0.50 -9.00 0.70
C LEU A 62 -0.11 -8.13 -0.41
N TYR A 63 -0.28 -6.83 -0.15
CA TYR A 63 -0.81 -5.86 -1.08
C TYR A 63 0.28 -5.10 -1.84
N TYR A 64 1.38 -4.70 -1.16
CA TYR A 64 2.39 -3.79 -1.73
C TYR A 64 3.53 -4.50 -2.46
N ASN A 65 4.10 -5.54 -1.84
CA ASN A 65 5.24 -6.28 -2.39
C ASN A 65 5.29 -7.68 -1.78
N PRO A 66 4.87 -8.71 -2.51
CA PRO A 66 4.81 -10.07 -1.99
C PRO A 66 6.16 -10.65 -1.54
N ALA A 67 7.29 -10.11 -2.01
CA ALA A 67 8.62 -10.53 -1.54
C ALA A 67 8.89 -10.10 -0.09
N GLY A 68 8.18 -9.09 0.42
CA GLY A 68 8.29 -8.62 1.80
C GLY A 68 7.90 -9.66 2.85
N LEU A 69 7.13 -10.70 2.49
CA LEU A 69 6.73 -11.76 3.42
C LEU A 69 7.94 -12.51 4.00
N THR A 70 9.03 -12.63 3.23
CA THR A 70 10.27 -13.35 3.61
C THR A 70 11.51 -12.47 3.69
N ALA A 71 11.42 -11.19 3.29
CA ALA A 71 12.54 -10.26 3.26
C ALA A 71 12.85 -9.71 4.67
N ARG A 72 13.50 -10.52 5.50
CA ARG A 72 13.91 -10.13 6.85
C ARG A 72 15.44 -10.07 6.95
N GLY A 73 15.94 -8.99 7.52
CA GLY A 73 17.36 -8.82 7.84
C GLY A 73 17.69 -9.30 9.24
N GLU A 74 18.97 -9.52 9.50
CA GLU A 74 19.47 -9.87 10.84
C GLU A 74 19.17 -8.75 11.86
N GLY A 75 19.11 -7.49 11.42
CA GLY A 75 18.78 -6.35 12.29
C GLY A 75 17.30 -6.29 12.73
N GLU A 76 16.39 -6.96 12.04
CA GLU A 76 15.03 -7.17 12.55
C GLU A 76 15.00 -8.11 13.75
N LEU A 77 15.93 -9.06 13.79
CA LEU A 77 16.14 -9.97 14.92
C LEU A 77 16.67 -9.19 16.14
N LEU A 78 17.66 -8.31 15.94
CA LEU A 78 18.17 -7.41 16.98
C LEU A 78 17.12 -6.42 17.49
N TYR A 79 16.17 -6.06 16.65
CA TYR A 79 15.09 -5.16 17.00
C TYR A 79 14.06 -5.81 17.94
N ASP A 80 13.78 -7.09 17.75
CA ASP A 80 12.95 -7.87 18.67
C ASP A 80 13.70 -8.15 19.99
N GLU A 81 15.02 -8.25 19.97
CA GLU A 81 15.87 -8.35 21.16
C GLU A 81 15.84 -7.09 22.02
N LEU A 82 15.82 -5.88 21.40
CA LEU A 82 15.60 -4.60 22.07
C LEU A 82 14.21 -4.49 22.73
N LEU A 83 13.22 -5.25 22.26
CA LEU A 83 11.90 -5.38 22.84
C LEU A 83 11.84 -6.47 23.94
N GLY A 84 12.97 -7.12 24.24
CA GLY A 84 13.06 -8.19 25.24
C GLY A 84 12.43 -9.51 24.79
N LYS A 85 12.27 -9.73 23.48
CA LYS A 85 11.79 -10.99 22.92
C LYS A 85 12.98 -11.84 22.46
N PRO A 86 13.10 -13.11 22.90
CA PRO A 86 14.13 -14.01 22.39
C PRO A 86 13.98 -14.22 20.88
N LEU A 87 15.12 -14.33 20.18
CA LEU A 87 15.25 -14.58 18.73
C LEU A 87 14.41 -15.76 18.18
N ASN A 88 13.98 -16.66 19.05
CA ASN A 88 13.24 -17.88 18.70
C ASN A 88 11.71 -17.67 18.63
N GLU A 89 11.20 -16.47 18.92
CA GLU A 89 9.76 -16.20 19.03
C GLU A 89 9.23 -15.26 17.92
N ILE A 90 9.85 -15.23 16.74
CA ILE A 90 9.25 -14.54 15.60
C ILE A 90 7.93 -15.24 15.28
N PRO A 91 6.79 -14.52 15.31
CA PRO A 91 5.51 -15.14 15.06
C PRO A 91 5.48 -15.79 13.68
N LYS A 92 5.22 -17.10 13.66
CA LYS A 92 5.08 -17.84 12.40
C LYS A 92 3.83 -17.44 11.64
N ASN A 93 2.82 -16.98 12.38
CA ASN A 93 1.56 -16.54 11.85
C ASN A 93 1.42 -15.03 12.11
N ARG A 94 1.01 -14.28 11.10
CA ARG A 94 0.73 -12.85 11.20
C ARG A 94 -0.60 -12.57 10.54
N PHE A 95 -1.46 -11.85 11.23
CA PHE A 95 -2.74 -11.42 10.73
C PHE A 95 -2.83 -9.90 10.77
N THR A 96 -3.54 -9.31 9.83
CA THR A 96 -3.90 -7.89 9.84
C THR A 96 -5.32 -7.69 9.36
N ALA A 97 -5.99 -6.74 9.98
CA ALA A 97 -7.27 -6.21 9.52
C ALA A 97 -7.14 -4.70 9.41
N SER A 98 -7.63 -4.12 8.34
CA SER A 98 -7.67 -2.67 8.15
C SER A 98 -9.07 -2.24 7.73
N TYR A 99 -9.57 -1.18 8.35
CA TYR A 99 -10.78 -0.49 7.97
C TYR A 99 -10.44 0.92 7.49
N ILE A 100 -11.07 1.33 6.42
CA ILE A 100 -10.83 2.60 5.75
C ILE A 100 -12.17 3.27 5.52
N ASN A 101 -12.36 4.45 6.13
CA ASN A 101 -13.40 5.37 5.73
C ASN A 101 -12.84 6.22 4.59
N TYR A 102 -13.30 5.91 3.38
CA TYR A 102 -12.83 6.53 2.15
C TYR A 102 -13.67 7.74 1.79
N LEU A 103 -13.34 8.42 0.69
CA LEU A 103 -14.10 9.58 0.21
C LEU A 103 -15.56 9.21 -0.05
N VAL A 104 -16.47 10.18 0.14
CA VAL A 104 -17.93 10.02 -0.11
C VAL A 104 -18.54 8.89 0.74
N ASP A 105 -18.00 8.68 1.96
CA ASP A 105 -18.45 7.64 2.90
C ASP A 105 -18.34 6.19 2.37
N PHE A 106 -17.57 5.97 1.30
CA PHE A 106 -17.27 4.63 0.83
C PHE A 106 -16.42 3.89 1.87
N GLN A 107 -16.72 2.63 2.07
CA GLN A 107 -16.06 1.80 3.07
C GLN A 107 -15.18 0.76 2.40
N TYR A 108 -13.91 0.70 2.81
CA TYR A 108 -12.99 -0.30 2.30
C TYR A 108 -12.39 -1.10 3.46
N GLY A 109 -12.35 -2.42 3.29
CA GLY A 109 -11.77 -3.36 4.23
C GLY A 109 -10.64 -4.16 3.61
N PHE A 110 -9.62 -4.46 4.39
CA PHE A 110 -8.54 -5.38 4.02
C PHE A 110 -8.29 -6.36 5.15
N LEU A 111 -8.21 -7.64 4.80
CA LEU A 111 -7.79 -8.72 5.70
C LEU A 111 -6.57 -9.40 5.08
N GLY A 112 -5.55 -9.67 5.90
CA GLY A 112 -4.35 -10.36 5.46
C GLY A 112 -3.89 -11.38 6.50
N TYR A 113 -3.50 -12.56 6.04
CA TYR A 113 -2.89 -13.60 6.85
C TYR A 113 -1.62 -14.13 6.18
N ILE A 114 -0.56 -14.24 6.95
CA ILE A 114 0.73 -14.78 6.52
C ILE A 114 1.11 -15.91 7.45
N ARG A 115 1.55 -17.02 6.86
CA ARG A 115 2.17 -18.13 7.55
C ARG A 115 3.59 -18.36 7.05
N GLN A 116 4.54 -18.30 7.94
CA GLN A 116 5.91 -18.71 7.67
C GLN A 116 5.99 -20.25 7.73
N ILE A 117 6.34 -20.87 6.59
CA ILE A 117 6.46 -22.32 6.47
C ILE A 117 7.83 -22.78 7.00
N ASP A 118 8.89 -22.08 6.58
CA ASP A 118 10.26 -22.31 7.03
C ASP A 118 11.05 -20.98 7.06
N SER A 119 12.35 -21.00 7.32
CA SER A 119 13.20 -19.82 7.41
C SER A 119 13.30 -19.02 6.10
N SER A 120 12.93 -19.61 4.96
CA SER A 120 13.06 -19.03 3.62
C SER A 120 11.73 -18.88 2.89
N THR A 121 10.66 -19.50 3.37
CA THR A 121 9.39 -19.61 2.64
C THR A 121 8.23 -19.11 3.49
N SER A 122 7.39 -18.28 2.91
CA SER A 122 6.13 -17.85 3.50
C SER A 122 5.00 -17.94 2.48
N VAL A 123 3.81 -18.23 2.96
CA VAL A 123 2.56 -18.18 2.18
C VAL A 123 1.62 -17.18 2.83
N GLY A 124 0.70 -16.65 2.06
CA GLY A 124 -0.30 -15.74 2.60
C GLY A 124 -1.58 -15.75 1.80
N ALA A 125 -2.63 -15.26 2.43
CA ALA A 125 -3.91 -15.01 1.81
C ALA A 125 -4.40 -13.62 2.21
N SER A 126 -5.11 -12.94 1.31
CA SER A 126 -5.73 -11.66 1.63
C SER A 126 -7.07 -11.50 0.93
N ALA A 127 -7.92 -10.66 1.52
CA ALA A 127 -9.18 -10.21 0.97
C ALA A 127 -9.27 -8.69 1.06
N SER A 128 -9.67 -8.06 -0.03
CA SER A 128 -10.02 -6.64 -0.10
C SER A 128 -11.49 -6.53 -0.46
N TYR A 129 -12.22 -5.66 0.21
CA TYR A 129 -13.64 -5.42 -0.03
C TYR A 129 -13.92 -3.92 -0.04
N GLN A 130 -14.59 -3.45 -1.09
CA GLN A 130 -15.08 -2.09 -1.23
C GLN A 130 -16.60 -2.11 -1.25
N ASN A 131 -17.21 -1.29 -0.41
CA ASN A 131 -18.63 -1.01 -0.43
C ASN A 131 -18.87 0.44 -0.81
N TYR A 132 -19.62 0.67 -1.85
CA TYR A 132 -19.96 2.01 -2.36
C TYR A 132 -21.28 2.55 -1.78
N GLY A 133 -21.99 1.72 -0.96
CA GLY A 133 -23.29 2.09 -0.39
C GLY A 133 -24.44 1.85 -1.36
N THR A 134 -25.50 2.64 -1.19
CA THR A 134 -26.75 2.54 -1.96
C THR A 134 -26.94 3.84 -2.73
N PHE A 135 -27.36 3.71 -3.97
CA PHE A 135 -27.64 4.83 -4.89
C PHE A 135 -29.10 4.83 -5.29
N ASP A 136 -29.68 5.99 -5.48
CA ASP A 136 -31.03 6.14 -6.00
C ASP A 136 -31.05 5.82 -7.49
N ARG A 137 -32.04 5.03 -7.90
CA ARG A 137 -32.29 4.70 -9.29
C ARG A 137 -33.31 5.71 -9.83
N LEU A 138 -32.88 6.47 -10.84
CA LEU A 138 -33.72 7.46 -11.49
C LEU A 138 -34.13 6.96 -12.88
N ASP A 139 -35.35 7.26 -13.30
CA ASP A 139 -35.80 7.09 -14.69
C ASP A 139 -35.27 8.24 -15.58
N ALA A 140 -35.62 8.23 -16.87
CA ALA A 140 -35.19 9.25 -17.83
C ALA A 140 -35.76 10.66 -17.51
N GLU A 141 -36.82 10.74 -16.75
CA GLU A 141 -37.50 11.95 -16.29
C GLU A 141 -36.95 12.45 -14.94
N GLY A 142 -36.01 11.69 -14.31
CA GLY A 142 -35.39 12.04 -13.01
C GLY A 142 -36.25 11.64 -11.81
N THR A 143 -37.24 10.77 -11.98
CA THR A 143 -38.10 10.24 -10.90
C THR A 143 -37.42 9.04 -10.24
N GLU A 144 -37.42 8.98 -8.92
CA GLU A 144 -36.92 7.82 -8.17
C GLU A 144 -37.78 6.59 -8.43
N THR A 145 -37.14 5.51 -8.92
CA THR A 145 -37.79 4.22 -9.23
C THR A 145 -37.31 3.10 -8.33
N GLY A 146 -36.39 3.37 -7.39
CA GLY A 146 -35.85 2.42 -6.45
C GLY A 146 -34.41 2.72 -6.08
N THR A 147 -33.70 1.74 -5.56
CA THR A 147 -32.29 1.87 -5.19
C THR A 147 -31.46 0.69 -5.72
N PHE A 148 -30.15 0.88 -5.86
CA PHE A 148 -29.21 -0.19 -6.18
C PHE A 148 -27.93 -0.03 -5.37
N GLY A 149 -27.19 -1.13 -5.17
CA GLY A 149 -25.89 -1.13 -4.49
C GLY A 149 -24.74 -1.43 -5.44
N ALA A 150 -23.52 -1.09 -4.99
CA ALA A 150 -22.30 -1.47 -5.69
C ALA A 150 -21.24 -1.95 -4.67
N SER A 151 -20.47 -2.96 -5.07
CA SER A 151 -19.39 -3.52 -4.25
C SER A 151 -18.36 -4.25 -5.09
N ASP A 152 -17.13 -4.23 -4.60
CA ASP A 152 -16.00 -4.96 -5.18
C ASP A 152 -15.34 -5.86 -4.14
N ILE A 153 -14.86 -7.02 -4.58
CA ILE A 153 -14.07 -7.93 -3.77
C ILE A 153 -12.87 -8.46 -4.56
N ALA A 154 -11.71 -8.55 -3.92
CA ALA A 154 -10.55 -9.26 -4.44
C ALA A 154 -10.05 -10.25 -3.39
N LEU A 155 -9.91 -11.51 -3.80
CA LEU A 155 -9.29 -12.58 -3.02
C LEU A 155 -7.92 -12.89 -3.61
N ALA A 156 -6.91 -13.02 -2.76
CA ALA A 156 -5.54 -13.21 -3.21
C ALA A 156 -4.82 -14.31 -2.40
N LEU A 157 -3.98 -15.07 -3.12
CA LEU A 157 -3.05 -16.03 -2.55
C LEU A 157 -1.63 -15.67 -2.93
N THR A 158 -0.72 -15.69 -1.96
CA THR A 158 0.65 -15.22 -2.10
C THR A 158 1.63 -16.33 -1.71
N TYR A 159 2.67 -16.48 -2.52
CA TYR A 159 3.85 -17.28 -2.21
C TYR A 159 5.08 -16.40 -2.24
N SER A 160 5.94 -16.50 -1.22
CA SER A 160 7.20 -15.76 -1.14
C SER A 160 8.35 -16.68 -0.73
N LYS A 161 9.50 -16.48 -1.36
CA LYS A 161 10.70 -17.28 -1.09
C LYS A 161 11.95 -16.40 -1.06
N ARG A 162 12.78 -16.61 -0.05
CA ARG A 162 14.14 -16.07 0.01
C ARG A 162 15.06 -17.01 -0.77
N LEU A 163 15.57 -16.53 -1.90
CA LEU A 163 16.43 -17.31 -2.79
C LEU A 163 17.91 -17.25 -2.38
N ALA A 164 18.31 -16.16 -1.72
CA ALA A 164 19.67 -15.95 -1.20
C ALA A 164 19.58 -15.17 0.12
N ALA A 165 20.67 -15.07 0.86
CA ALA A 165 20.72 -14.38 2.15
C ALA A 165 20.11 -12.96 2.14
N ARG A 166 20.21 -12.27 1.00
CA ARG A 166 19.76 -10.88 0.84
C ARG A 166 18.69 -10.71 -0.23
N PHE A 167 18.21 -11.78 -0.87
CA PHE A 167 17.31 -11.67 -2.01
C PHE A 167 16.07 -12.54 -1.83
N SER A 168 14.91 -11.89 -1.89
CA SER A 168 13.59 -12.52 -1.81
C SER A 168 12.76 -12.21 -3.04
N VAL A 169 11.92 -13.16 -3.43
CA VAL A 169 10.94 -13.03 -4.50
C VAL A 169 9.56 -13.41 -3.98
N GLY A 170 8.52 -12.86 -4.57
CA GLY A 170 7.14 -13.20 -4.23
C GLY A 170 6.23 -13.11 -5.44
N ILE A 171 5.19 -13.92 -5.43
CA ILE A 171 4.13 -13.91 -6.44
C ILE A 171 2.78 -13.99 -5.72
N THR A 172 1.81 -13.26 -6.24
CA THR A 172 0.41 -13.27 -5.79
C THR A 172 -0.51 -13.53 -6.96
N GLY A 173 -1.47 -14.42 -6.82
CA GLY A 173 -2.60 -14.57 -7.73
C GLY A 173 -3.84 -13.97 -7.10
N LYS A 174 -4.65 -13.24 -7.89
CA LYS A 174 -5.86 -12.53 -7.45
C LYS A 174 -7.06 -12.94 -8.30
N ALA A 175 -8.19 -13.20 -7.64
CA ALA A 175 -9.51 -13.30 -8.26
C ALA A 175 -10.33 -12.08 -7.83
N ILE A 176 -10.98 -11.42 -8.79
CA ILE A 176 -11.67 -10.15 -8.61
C ILE A 176 -13.11 -10.29 -9.06
N LEU A 177 -14.02 -9.76 -8.27
CA LEU A 177 -15.46 -9.66 -8.56
C LEU A 177 -15.90 -8.23 -8.29
N GLU A 178 -16.57 -7.62 -9.25
CA GLU A 178 -17.23 -6.32 -9.15
C GLU A 178 -18.72 -6.54 -9.42
N SER A 179 -19.56 -5.94 -8.60
CA SER A 179 -21.02 -6.03 -8.72
C SER A 179 -21.62 -4.63 -8.64
N ILE A 180 -22.39 -4.27 -9.64
CA ILE A 180 -23.11 -3.01 -9.70
C ILE A 180 -24.51 -3.34 -10.17
N ASP A 181 -25.51 -3.09 -9.30
CA ASP A 181 -26.88 -3.44 -9.56
C ASP A 181 -27.02 -4.94 -9.94
N ASP A 182 -27.65 -5.27 -11.06
CA ASP A 182 -27.82 -6.61 -11.61
C ASP A 182 -26.63 -7.08 -12.47
N SER A 183 -25.60 -6.25 -12.63
CA SER A 183 -24.43 -6.54 -13.46
C SER A 183 -23.23 -6.99 -12.63
N THR A 184 -22.52 -7.98 -13.15
CA THR A 184 -21.28 -8.48 -12.51
C THR A 184 -20.12 -8.54 -13.50
N SER A 185 -18.94 -8.19 -13.01
CA SER A 185 -17.69 -8.29 -13.74
C SER A 185 -16.71 -9.13 -12.95
N THR A 186 -15.94 -9.97 -13.62
CA THR A 186 -14.90 -10.80 -13.00
C THR A 186 -13.55 -10.61 -13.68
N GLY A 187 -12.49 -10.73 -12.92
CA GLY A 187 -11.12 -10.60 -13.41
C GLY A 187 -10.13 -11.48 -12.69
N LEU A 188 -8.99 -11.68 -13.32
CA LEU A 188 -7.82 -12.32 -12.74
C LEU A 188 -6.63 -11.39 -12.85
N ALA A 189 -5.82 -11.33 -11.78
CA ALA A 189 -4.61 -10.54 -11.76
C ALA A 189 -3.48 -11.29 -11.04
N MET A 190 -2.26 -10.83 -11.28
CA MET A 190 -1.04 -11.34 -10.68
C MET A 190 -0.18 -10.17 -10.21
N ASP A 191 0.49 -10.35 -9.07
CA ASP A 191 1.57 -9.47 -8.62
C ASP A 191 2.89 -10.24 -8.59
N ILE A 192 3.97 -9.53 -8.87
CA ILE A 192 5.34 -10.03 -8.75
C ILE A 192 6.12 -9.02 -7.90
N GLY A 193 6.83 -9.53 -6.89
CA GLY A 193 7.65 -8.72 -6.00
C GLY A 193 9.08 -9.22 -5.93
N LEU A 194 10.01 -8.28 -5.80
CA LEU A 194 11.42 -8.51 -5.54
C LEU A 194 11.84 -7.66 -4.34
N MET A 195 12.69 -8.21 -3.47
CA MET A 195 13.25 -7.47 -2.35
C MET A 195 14.72 -7.83 -2.20
N TYR A 196 15.57 -6.80 -2.09
CA TYR A 196 17.00 -6.94 -1.86
C TYR A 196 17.42 -6.19 -0.60
N LEU A 197 18.07 -6.88 0.34
CA LEU A 197 18.66 -6.28 1.53
C LEU A 197 20.02 -5.68 1.17
N LEU A 198 20.09 -4.34 1.12
CA LEU A 198 21.33 -3.61 0.83
C LEU A 198 22.33 -3.75 1.98
N SER A 199 21.84 -3.92 3.19
CA SER A 199 22.65 -4.19 4.41
C SER A 199 22.30 -5.56 4.99
N ALA A 200 23.26 -6.23 5.62
CA ALA A 200 23.04 -7.56 6.22
C ALA A 200 22.07 -7.51 7.40
N ASP A 201 22.09 -6.43 8.16
CA ASP A 201 21.21 -6.15 9.29
C ASP A 201 19.77 -5.75 8.89
N GLY A 202 19.46 -5.68 7.57
CA GLY A 202 18.14 -5.30 7.08
C GLY A 202 17.79 -3.82 7.29
N SER A 203 18.73 -2.99 7.75
CA SER A 203 18.51 -1.55 7.94
C SER A 203 18.26 -0.80 6.63
N SER A 204 18.71 -1.35 5.50
CA SER A 204 18.51 -0.80 4.16
C SER A 204 17.95 -1.85 3.23
N ARG A 205 16.85 -1.53 2.55
CA ARG A 205 16.14 -2.43 1.64
C ARG A 205 15.83 -1.74 0.34
N LEU A 206 15.85 -2.49 -0.74
CA LEU A 206 15.38 -2.09 -2.06
C LEU A 206 14.27 -3.05 -2.50
N GLY A 207 13.13 -2.52 -2.89
CA GLY A 207 11.98 -3.28 -3.37
C GLY A 207 11.60 -2.91 -4.80
N LEU A 208 11.13 -3.90 -5.54
CA LEU A 208 10.47 -3.75 -6.83
C LEU A 208 9.17 -4.52 -6.80
N ALA A 209 8.11 -3.94 -7.33
CA ALA A 209 6.81 -4.60 -7.47
C ALA A 209 6.15 -4.27 -8.79
N LEU A 210 5.61 -5.31 -9.43
CA LEU A 210 4.64 -5.22 -10.52
C LEU A 210 3.33 -5.76 -9.96
N THR A 211 2.28 -4.92 -9.90
CA THR A 211 1.00 -5.30 -9.30
C THR A 211 -0.13 -5.17 -10.29
N ASN A 212 -1.18 -5.99 -10.09
CA ASN A 212 -2.41 -6.01 -10.87
C ASN A 212 -2.19 -6.27 -12.36
N LEU A 213 -1.17 -7.07 -12.73
CA LEU A 213 -0.99 -7.54 -14.10
C LEU A 213 -2.05 -8.61 -14.40
N GLY A 214 -2.98 -8.34 -15.31
CA GLY A 214 -4.08 -9.27 -15.55
C GLY A 214 -5.07 -8.82 -16.59
N ALA A 215 -6.25 -9.44 -16.56
CA ALA A 215 -7.32 -9.17 -17.50
C ALA A 215 -8.70 -9.32 -16.84
N GLN A 216 -9.63 -8.53 -17.31
CA GLN A 216 -11.05 -8.69 -17.06
C GLN A 216 -11.57 -9.87 -17.90
N LEU A 217 -12.17 -10.87 -17.26
CA LEU A 217 -12.71 -12.07 -17.93
C LEU A 217 -14.05 -11.76 -18.59
N ASN A 218 -14.93 -11.09 -17.87
CA ASN A 218 -16.16 -10.50 -18.37
C ASN A 218 -16.32 -9.08 -17.82
N GLY A 219 -16.79 -8.16 -18.67
CA GLY A 219 -17.10 -6.79 -18.28
C GLY A 219 -18.51 -6.68 -17.68
N LEU A 220 -18.85 -5.51 -17.15
CA LEU A 220 -20.22 -5.18 -16.74
C LEU A 220 -21.19 -5.20 -17.94
N THR A 221 -20.64 -4.98 -19.15
CA THR A 221 -21.37 -5.13 -20.42
C THR A 221 -20.71 -6.20 -21.28
N ASN A 222 -21.51 -6.88 -22.10
CA ASN A 222 -21.01 -7.97 -22.96
C ASN A 222 -20.05 -7.52 -24.07
N SER A 223 -19.98 -6.22 -24.35
CA SER A 223 -19.25 -5.66 -25.49
C SER A 223 -17.92 -4.98 -25.15
N HIS A 224 -17.63 -4.73 -23.87
CA HIS A 224 -16.44 -3.97 -23.47
C HIS A 224 -15.71 -4.61 -22.30
N LYS A 225 -14.38 -4.61 -22.40
CA LYS A 225 -13.47 -5.02 -21.32
C LYS A 225 -12.39 -3.97 -21.16
N ASP A 226 -12.20 -3.54 -19.92
CA ASP A 226 -11.19 -2.56 -19.56
C ASP A 226 -9.89 -3.24 -19.09
N LYS A 227 -8.79 -2.49 -19.16
CA LYS A 227 -7.51 -2.93 -18.62
C LYS A 227 -7.52 -2.82 -17.11
N LEU A 228 -6.82 -3.74 -16.43
CA LEU A 228 -6.60 -3.65 -15.01
C LEU A 228 -5.61 -2.51 -14.66
N PRO A 229 -5.65 -1.94 -13.45
CA PRO A 229 -4.77 -0.86 -13.02
C PRO A 229 -3.35 -1.39 -12.71
N THR A 230 -2.70 -1.95 -13.73
CA THR A 230 -1.34 -2.49 -13.63
C THR A 230 -0.37 -1.38 -13.25
N LYS A 231 0.41 -1.62 -12.20
CA LYS A 231 1.37 -0.65 -11.64
C LYS A 231 2.75 -1.29 -11.49
N VAL A 232 3.79 -0.54 -11.88
CA VAL A 232 5.19 -0.83 -11.55
C VAL A 232 5.66 0.19 -10.53
N ALA A 233 6.32 -0.27 -9.46
CA ALA A 233 6.87 0.60 -8.44
C ALA A 233 8.23 0.07 -7.96
N ALA A 234 9.13 1.02 -7.63
CA ALA A 234 10.41 0.78 -6.99
C ALA A 234 10.49 1.60 -5.70
N GLY A 235 11.00 1.01 -4.64
CA GLY A 235 11.09 1.68 -3.35
C GLY A 235 12.36 1.32 -2.62
N ILE A 236 12.80 2.24 -1.77
CA ILE A 236 13.93 2.06 -0.85
C ILE A 236 13.48 2.40 0.55
N SER A 237 13.95 1.65 1.54
CA SER A 237 13.82 2.02 2.94
C SER A 237 15.17 1.99 3.63
N HIS A 238 15.38 2.89 4.59
CA HIS A 238 16.64 2.98 5.33
C HIS A 238 16.38 3.43 6.76
N ARG A 239 16.86 2.62 7.73
CA ARG A 239 16.92 2.99 9.14
C ARG A 239 18.26 3.69 9.41
N LEU A 240 18.21 4.91 9.89
CA LEU A 240 19.40 5.67 10.22
C LEU A 240 20.09 5.09 11.47
N VAL A 241 21.30 4.60 11.31
CA VAL A 241 22.11 4.13 12.45
C VAL A 241 22.50 5.32 13.33
N GLY A 242 22.14 5.25 14.61
CA GLY A 242 22.39 6.32 15.60
C GLY A 242 21.37 7.45 15.60
N LEU A 243 20.36 7.39 14.76
CA LEU A 243 19.20 8.31 14.77
C LEU A 243 17.89 7.51 14.85
N PRO A 244 16.86 8.05 15.51
CA PRO A 244 15.65 7.32 15.80
C PRO A 244 14.65 7.31 14.60
N PHE A 245 15.13 7.34 13.38
CA PHE A 245 14.30 7.49 12.20
C PHE A 245 14.49 6.36 11.19
N LEU A 246 13.36 5.91 10.65
CA LEU A 246 13.28 5.11 9.43
C LEU A 246 12.74 6.00 8.32
N PHE A 247 13.41 6.02 7.17
CA PHE A 247 12.97 6.70 5.96
C PHE A 247 12.57 5.69 4.90
N SER A 248 11.55 6.03 4.12
CA SER A 248 11.14 5.30 2.94
C SER A 248 10.91 6.26 1.77
N ALA A 249 11.26 5.81 0.58
CA ALA A 249 10.97 6.51 -0.66
C ALA A 249 10.50 5.50 -1.70
N GLU A 250 9.55 5.90 -2.52
CA GLU A 250 8.96 5.09 -3.58
C GLU A 250 8.73 5.93 -4.82
N ALA A 251 8.91 5.33 -5.97
CA ALA A 251 8.54 5.89 -7.25
C ALA A 251 7.86 4.81 -8.08
N GLY A 252 6.83 5.18 -8.83
CA GLY A 252 6.08 4.22 -9.61
C GLY A 252 5.20 4.85 -10.67
N LYS A 253 4.63 3.98 -11.50
CA LYS A 253 3.69 4.36 -12.55
C LYS A 253 2.63 3.28 -12.71
N ALA A 254 1.36 3.68 -12.67
CA ALA A 254 0.26 2.89 -13.17
C ALA A 254 0.03 3.20 -14.65
N PHE A 255 -0.53 2.26 -15.41
CA PHE A 255 -0.76 2.51 -16.85
C PHE A 255 -1.81 3.61 -17.08
N ASP A 256 -2.77 3.73 -16.16
CA ASP A 256 -3.91 4.66 -16.19
C ASP A 256 -3.67 5.93 -15.36
N ASN A 257 -2.43 6.17 -14.93
CA ASN A 257 -2.07 7.37 -14.17
C ASN A 257 -0.65 7.84 -14.51
N ASP A 258 -0.30 9.03 -14.04
CA ASP A 258 1.03 9.61 -14.20
C ASP A 258 2.06 8.95 -13.28
N PHE A 259 3.33 9.24 -13.54
CA PHE A 259 4.42 8.88 -12.66
C PHE A 259 4.24 9.56 -11.29
N TYR A 260 4.45 8.82 -10.21
CA TYR A 260 4.39 9.34 -8.86
C TYR A 260 5.68 9.06 -8.08
N ALA A 261 5.91 9.89 -7.08
CA ALA A 261 6.91 9.68 -6.04
C ALA A 261 6.25 9.84 -4.67
N ALA A 262 6.71 9.08 -3.70
CA ALA A 262 6.25 9.14 -2.32
C ALA A 262 7.43 9.08 -1.36
N LEU A 263 7.31 9.78 -0.25
CA LEU A 263 8.30 9.83 0.82
C LEU A 263 7.61 9.57 2.16
N GLY A 264 8.27 8.81 3.03
CA GLY A 264 7.80 8.51 4.36
C GLY A 264 8.90 8.59 5.40
N MET A 265 8.54 8.96 6.61
CA MET A 265 9.41 8.96 7.78
C MET A 265 8.66 8.41 9.00
N GLU A 266 9.29 7.48 9.71
CA GLU A 266 8.80 6.93 10.96
C GLU A 266 9.80 7.23 12.09
N LEU A 267 9.30 7.79 13.20
CA LEU A 267 10.04 7.94 14.45
C LEU A 267 9.92 6.65 15.26
N ILE A 268 11.03 5.95 15.45
CA ILE A 268 11.09 4.61 16.05
C ILE A 268 11.61 4.57 17.49
N SER A 269 11.98 5.72 18.10
CA SER A 269 12.55 5.79 19.45
C SER A 269 11.52 5.87 20.58
N LEU A 270 10.27 6.18 20.26
CA LEU A 270 9.21 6.40 21.27
C LEU A 270 8.49 5.10 21.67
N ARG A 271 9.09 3.94 21.43
CA ARG A 271 8.45 2.65 21.72
C ARG A 271 7.83 2.59 23.10
N PRO A 272 6.64 2.01 23.21
CA PRO A 272 5.90 1.23 22.20
C PRO A 272 5.14 2.06 21.16
N PHE A 273 5.31 3.38 21.14
CA PHE A 273 4.62 4.29 20.22
C PHE A 273 5.46 4.58 18.98
N PHE A 274 4.78 4.82 17.85
CA PHE A 274 5.35 5.20 16.57
C PHE A 274 4.63 6.42 16.04
N VAL A 275 5.35 7.38 15.51
CA VAL A 275 4.81 8.55 14.82
C VAL A 275 5.32 8.53 13.39
N ARG A 276 4.44 8.78 12.43
CA ARG A 276 4.73 8.69 11.00
C ARG A 276 4.22 9.92 10.29
N VAL A 277 4.98 10.35 9.31
CA VAL A 277 4.59 11.37 8.35
C VAL A 277 4.97 10.93 6.96
N GLY A 278 4.18 11.33 5.99
CA GLY A 278 4.38 10.96 4.60
C GLY A 278 3.84 11.99 3.63
N TRP A 279 4.31 11.90 2.40
CA TRP A 279 3.84 12.73 1.30
C TRP A 279 3.96 11.99 -0.02
N SER A 280 3.00 12.23 -0.91
CA SER A 280 2.98 11.63 -2.25
C SER A 280 2.58 12.65 -3.30
N THR A 281 3.26 12.61 -4.44
CA THR A 281 2.88 13.42 -5.60
C THR A 281 1.52 13.05 -6.19
N GLN A 282 0.96 11.88 -5.85
CA GLN A 282 -0.41 11.51 -6.23
C GLN A 282 -1.45 12.48 -5.67
N GLY A 283 -1.11 13.25 -4.62
CA GLY A 283 -1.95 14.33 -4.10
C GLY A 283 -2.37 15.33 -5.16
N ARG A 284 -1.56 15.58 -6.19
CA ARG A 284 -1.90 16.49 -7.28
C ARG A 284 -3.16 16.08 -8.05
N ASP A 285 -3.47 14.76 -8.09
CA ASP A 285 -4.64 14.22 -8.78
C ASP A 285 -5.95 14.60 -8.06
N TYR A 286 -5.85 15.08 -6.82
CA TYR A 286 -6.97 15.50 -5.96
C TYR A 286 -7.13 17.01 -5.85
N ARG A 287 -6.27 17.79 -6.53
CA ARG A 287 -6.34 19.24 -6.53
C ARG A 287 -7.46 19.72 -7.45
N VAL A 288 -8.30 20.59 -6.90
CA VAL A 288 -9.45 21.17 -7.61
C VAL A 288 -9.38 22.68 -7.77
N GLY A 289 -8.23 23.29 -7.41
CA GLY A 289 -8.02 24.74 -7.45
C GLY A 289 -8.50 25.46 -6.19
N GLY A 290 -8.73 24.74 -5.11
CA GLY A 290 -9.18 25.28 -3.84
C GLY A 290 -8.06 25.63 -2.87
N ASP A 291 -8.45 26.19 -1.71
CA ASP A 291 -7.51 26.72 -0.70
C ASP A 291 -6.69 25.61 -0.01
N ASN A 292 -7.19 24.38 0.01
CA ASN A 292 -6.54 23.24 0.67
C ASN A 292 -5.64 22.42 -0.26
N ASP A 293 -5.45 22.81 -1.50
CA ASP A 293 -4.62 22.09 -2.48
C ASP A 293 -3.17 21.91 -2.04
N PHE A 294 -2.65 22.78 -1.16
CA PHE A 294 -1.31 22.65 -0.59
C PHE A 294 -1.17 21.40 0.30
N ALA A 295 -2.27 20.94 0.91
CA ALA A 295 -2.28 19.75 1.79
C ALA A 295 -2.43 18.43 1.02
N ALA A 296 -2.69 18.50 -0.29
CA ALA A 296 -2.90 17.33 -1.13
C ALA A 296 -1.68 16.40 -1.13
N GLY A 297 -1.91 15.13 -0.77
CA GLY A 297 -0.88 14.11 -0.71
C GLY A 297 -0.11 14.02 0.60
N PHE A 298 -0.35 14.93 1.57
CA PHE A 298 0.19 14.76 2.91
C PHE A 298 -0.57 13.69 3.69
N ALA A 299 0.18 12.90 4.45
CA ALA A 299 -0.34 11.90 5.35
C ALA A 299 0.42 11.91 6.67
N GLY A 300 -0.24 11.48 7.73
CA GLY A 300 0.36 11.30 9.03
C GLY A 300 -0.34 10.21 9.80
N GLY A 301 0.30 9.70 10.83
CA GLY A 301 -0.29 8.65 11.63
C GLY A 301 0.52 8.29 12.86
N PHE A 302 -0.07 7.46 13.67
CA PHE A 302 0.58 6.91 14.86
C PHE A 302 0.26 5.43 14.99
N GLY A 303 1.12 4.74 15.72
CA GLY A 303 0.95 3.32 16.05
C GLY A 303 1.35 3.03 17.46
N VAL A 304 0.83 1.94 17.98
CA VAL A 304 1.21 1.38 19.29
C VAL A 304 1.37 -0.14 19.16
N THR A 305 2.44 -0.66 19.75
CA THR A 305 2.66 -2.10 19.84
C THR A 305 2.57 -2.53 21.31
N TYR A 306 1.75 -3.51 21.58
CA TYR A 306 1.65 -4.12 22.89
C TYR A 306 1.69 -5.65 22.77
N LYS A 307 2.73 -6.27 23.33
CA LYS A 307 3.02 -7.70 23.14
C LYS A 307 3.08 -8.03 21.64
N ASN A 308 2.16 -8.89 21.19
CA ASN A 308 2.06 -9.35 19.79
C ASN A 308 1.05 -8.55 18.95
N TYR A 309 0.43 -7.54 19.55
CA TYR A 309 -0.59 -6.70 18.89
C TYR A 309 0.02 -5.38 18.45
N GLN A 310 -0.39 -4.91 17.31
CA GLN A 310 -0.09 -3.59 16.78
C GLN A 310 -1.40 -2.93 16.37
N ILE A 311 -1.59 -1.68 16.76
CA ILE A 311 -2.71 -0.86 16.33
C ILE A 311 -2.13 0.39 15.71
N ASP A 312 -2.55 0.70 14.50
CA ASP A 312 -2.12 1.86 13.74
C ASP A 312 -3.33 2.69 13.29
N TYR A 313 -3.15 3.99 13.28
CA TYR A 313 -4.08 4.96 12.70
C TYR A 313 -3.34 5.82 11.70
N SER A 314 -4.01 6.19 10.60
CA SER A 314 -3.52 7.20 9.68
C SER A 314 -4.63 8.12 9.16
N TYR A 315 -4.20 9.34 8.91
CA TYR A 315 -4.91 10.39 8.21
C TYR A 315 -4.21 10.68 6.89
N SER A 316 -4.95 10.82 5.81
CA SER A 316 -4.43 11.23 4.50
C SER A 316 -5.30 12.36 3.96
N SER A 317 -4.67 13.47 3.54
CA SER A 317 -5.36 14.61 2.97
C SER A 317 -5.56 14.43 1.45
N TYR A 318 -6.79 14.65 1.02
CA TYR A 318 -7.23 14.68 -0.38
C TYR A 318 -7.67 16.10 -0.77
N ALA A 319 -7.06 17.11 -0.14
CA ALA A 319 -7.38 18.52 -0.31
C ALA A 319 -8.87 18.81 -0.04
N ASP A 320 -9.51 19.57 -0.95
CA ASP A 320 -10.93 19.93 -0.82
C ASP A 320 -11.90 18.76 -1.08
N LEU A 321 -11.41 17.62 -1.59
CA LEU A 321 -12.19 16.40 -1.69
C LEU A 321 -12.40 15.72 -0.32
N GLY A 322 -11.69 16.18 0.74
CA GLY A 322 -11.82 15.68 2.09
C GLY A 322 -10.58 14.92 2.60
N SER A 323 -10.81 13.99 3.49
CA SER A 323 -9.75 13.21 4.12
C SER A 323 -10.14 11.75 4.25
N VAL A 324 -9.12 10.89 4.29
CA VAL A 324 -9.29 9.45 4.45
C VAL A 324 -8.66 9.00 5.74
N HIS A 325 -9.44 8.32 6.56
CA HIS A 325 -9.06 7.78 7.85
C HIS A 325 -8.89 6.27 7.76
N ARG A 326 -7.81 5.74 8.33
CA ARG A 326 -7.54 4.29 8.36
C ARG A 326 -7.20 3.84 9.75
N ILE A 327 -7.73 2.69 10.13
CA ILE A 327 -7.37 1.98 11.35
C ILE A 327 -6.92 0.59 10.93
N SER A 328 -5.81 0.12 11.48
CA SER A 328 -5.30 -1.23 11.25
C SER A 328 -4.96 -1.90 12.56
N ILE A 329 -5.27 -3.19 12.64
CA ILE A 329 -4.89 -4.05 13.75
C ILE A 329 -4.08 -5.19 13.19
N GLY A 330 -2.89 -5.40 13.74
CA GLY A 330 -2.01 -6.52 13.44
C GLY A 330 -1.82 -7.42 14.65
N VAL A 331 -1.67 -8.72 14.43
CA VAL A 331 -1.31 -9.68 15.48
C VAL A 331 -0.34 -10.73 14.94
N GLY A 332 0.67 -11.07 15.75
CA GLY A 332 1.59 -12.16 15.50
C GLY A 332 1.44 -13.28 16.53
N PHE A 333 1.40 -14.56 16.12
CA PHE A 333 1.26 -15.72 17.02
C PHE A 333 1.92 -16.98 16.46
#